data_8447ebe765379cc46c901eaea6c49337
#
_entry.id   8447ebe765379cc46c901eaea6c49337
#
_cell.length_a   1.000
_cell.length_b   1.000
_cell.length_c   1.000
_cell.angle_alpha   90.00
_cell.angle_beta   90.00
_cell.angle_gamma   90.00
#
_symmetry.space_group_name_H-M   'P 1'
#
loop_
_entity.id
_entity.type
_entity.pdbx_description
1 polymer ?
#
loop_
_entity_poly.entity_id
_entity_poly.type
_entity_poly.pdbx_seq_one_letter_code
_entity_poly.pdbx_strand_id
1 'polypeptide(L)'
;MTGTTLSPAISSSTDIDVRARTIVERMTVAERVGLLFHPMIFVGSPVEVDQPSPLGPSLRELIVERGIRYFCLGAIPPVAHVREALDDLQALARSTGSRLPIVFSTDPRHSFVQNDGASHRADGVSQWPEPIGLGAIGDEDLVRRFGEVVRADYRALGIRMALHPQIDLATEPRWARQAQSFGADPEHSARLVRAYLEGLQGAHLGPESIAATTKHFPGGGPQKDGEDPHFVYGREQVYPGGRFEDHLVPFRAAIEAGTAAIMPYYGMPVGLDLHGERIEEVGFAFNRQLITGLLRERLGFDGVVLSDFGLVTDATVFGKPFPARAWGVEHLSPIERVRRLFDAGVDQLGGENDPALVLELIDRGEIDTARVDASATRLVRLQLQLGLLDEPDGDGRAKAEGDAAAGGADGFVASPEHIALGIRAQSQAMTVLTEREGILPLGPELRVHLRDLAPAAAPAGWQVVAPEDAEIAVVRVGAPFEPRDTYFLESSMEQGSLAFDTTVVDGIRALAERMPVVLVVTLSRPAILTPLADTVAALVGDFGAGDAAVIAALTGEVEPVGRLPFELPRSMDAVRRSSPDVPSDTEDPLFPIGWSARGGSVRS
;
A
#
# COMPACT_ATOMS: atom_id res chain seq x y z
N MET A 1 49.54 -21.38 1.34
CA MET A 1 48.94 -20.68 2.47
C MET A 1 47.60 -20.14 1.96
N THR A 2 46.57 -20.90 2.24
CA THR A 2 45.19 -20.57 1.80
C THR A 2 44.57 -19.74 2.91
N GLY A 3 44.39 -18.45 2.65
CA GLY A 3 43.69 -17.51 3.51
C GLY A 3 42.19 -17.79 3.45
N THR A 4 41.62 -18.34 4.50
CA THR A 4 40.20 -18.49 4.70
C THR A 4 39.65 -17.11 5.08
N THR A 5 38.98 -16.42 4.18
CA THR A 5 38.18 -15.23 4.47
C THR A 5 36.99 -15.68 5.29
N LEU A 6 36.98 -15.33 6.58
CA LEU A 6 35.82 -15.48 7.45
C LEU A 6 34.72 -14.51 6.95
N SER A 7 33.61 -15.06 6.46
CA SER A 7 32.37 -14.32 6.27
C SER A 7 31.95 -13.71 7.62
N PRO A 8 31.47 -12.47 7.70
CA PRO A 8 30.98 -11.91 8.95
C PRO A 8 29.82 -12.77 9.45
N ALA A 9 29.96 -13.31 10.66
CA ALA A 9 28.94 -14.09 11.31
C ALA A 9 27.68 -13.22 11.47
N ILE A 10 26.54 -13.69 10.95
CA ILE A 10 25.22 -13.13 11.26
C ILE A 10 25.09 -13.21 12.78
N SER A 11 25.06 -12.05 13.46
CA SER A 11 24.91 -12.00 14.92
C SER A 11 23.56 -12.64 15.29
N SER A 12 23.53 -13.45 16.35
CA SER A 12 22.27 -14.08 16.79
C SER A 12 21.24 -13.01 17.17
N SER A 13 19.94 -13.32 17.07
CA SER A 13 18.86 -12.40 17.47
C SER A 13 19.06 -11.88 18.91
N THR A 14 19.55 -12.71 19.81
CA THR A 14 19.89 -12.36 21.19
C THR A 14 21.00 -11.28 21.26
N ASP A 15 21.99 -11.32 20.37
CA ASP A 15 23.06 -10.32 20.33
C ASP A 15 22.55 -8.97 19.83
N ILE A 16 21.70 -8.97 18.81
CA ILE A 16 21.05 -7.75 18.30
C ILE A 16 20.19 -7.09 19.37
N ASP A 17 19.42 -7.87 20.15
CA ASP A 17 18.58 -7.34 21.22
C ASP A 17 19.40 -6.73 22.37
N VAL A 18 20.53 -7.33 22.72
CA VAL A 18 21.45 -6.79 23.74
C VAL A 18 22.08 -5.49 23.25
N ARG A 19 22.53 -5.46 21.98
CA ARG A 19 23.10 -4.25 21.35
C ARG A 19 22.08 -3.13 21.29
N ALA A 20 20.83 -3.40 20.88
CA ALA A 20 19.77 -2.41 20.83
C ALA A 20 19.51 -1.77 22.19
N ARG A 21 19.37 -2.59 23.25
CA ARG A 21 19.22 -2.09 24.62
C ARG A 21 20.40 -1.23 25.06
N THR A 22 21.61 -1.68 24.80
CA THR A 22 22.83 -0.92 25.18
C THR A 22 22.89 0.44 24.48
N ILE A 23 22.45 0.54 23.23
CA ILE A 23 22.39 1.82 22.51
C ILE A 23 21.33 2.72 23.15
N VAL A 24 20.12 2.20 23.38
CA VAL A 24 19.00 2.95 24.00
C VAL A 24 19.38 3.46 25.41
N GLU A 25 20.06 2.66 26.23
CA GLU A 25 20.51 3.05 27.57
C GLU A 25 21.47 4.25 27.55
N ARG A 26 22.22 4.46 26.46
CA ARG A 26 23.15 5.59 26.31
C ARG A 26 22.49 6.86 25.78
N MET A 27 21.28 6.75 25.25
CA MET A 27 20.53 7.89 24.71
C MET A 27 19.87 8.68 25.83
N THR A 28 19.77 9.99 25.65
CA THR A 28 18.93 10.82 26.48
C THR A 28 17.46 10.46 26.31
N VAL A 29 16.60 10.80 27.28
CA VAL A 29 15.15 10.58 27.17
C VAL A 29 14.58 11.27 25.93
N ALA A 30 15.02 12.49 25.63
CA ALA A 30 14.57 13.24 24.44
C ALA A 30 14.92 12.51 23.12
N GLU A 31 16.13 11.98 23.01
CA GLU A 31 16.54 11.19 21.83
C GLU A 31 15.72 9.90 21.67
N ARG A 32 15.43 9.19 22.77
CA ARG A 32 14.56 8.00 22.75
C ARG A 32 13.15 8.36 22.30
N VAL A 33 12.59 9.45 22.83
CA VAL A 33 11.26 9.95 22.46
C VAL A 33 11.22 10.37 20.99
N GLY A 34 12.26 11.01 20.47
CA GLY A 34 12.35 11.38 19.05
C GLY A 34 12.21 10.20 18.09
N LEU A 35 12.67 8.98 18.49
CA LEU A 35 12.49 7.77 17.68
C LEU A 35 11.02 7.35 17.51
N LEU A 36 10.14 7.72 18.45
CA LEU A 36 8.76 7.30 18.50
C LEU A 36 7.85 8.09 17.52
N PHE A 37 8.44 8.95 16.70
CA PHE A 37 7.72 9.78 15.72
C PHE A 37 8.14 9.44 14.29
N HIS A 38 7.15 9.42 13.39
CA HIS A 38 7.33 9.05 11.98
C HIS A 38 6.52 10.01 11.08
N PRO A 39 6.89 11.31 11.04
CA PRO A 39 6.19 12.29 10.22
C PRO A 39 6.40 12.06 8.73
N MET A 40 5.47 12.60 7.94
CA MET A 40 5.64 12.75 6.50
C MET A 40 6.45 14.01 6.19
N ILE A 41 7.37 13.89 5.24
CA ILE A 41 8.18 15.01 4.75
C ILE A 41 8.12 15.10 3.21
N PHE A 42 8.36 16.31 2.71
CA PHE A 42 8.52 16.58 1.28
C PHE A 42 9.96 17.01 1.03
N VAL A 43 10.64 16.30 0.13
CA VAL A 43 12.06 16.51 -0.14
C VAL A 43 12.20 17.07 -1.55
N GLY A 44 12.84 18.24 -1.64
CA GLY A 44 13.18 18.89 -2.92
C GLY A 44 14.62 18.62 -3.34
N SER A 45 15.02 19.14 -4.49
CA SER A 45 16.40 19.22 -4.93
C SER A 45 16.65 20.62 -5.49
N PRO A 46 17.50 21.46 -4.80
CA PRO A 46 18.24 21.17 -3.57
C PRO A 46 17.34 21.00 -2.34
N VAL A 47 17.89 20.38 -1.28
CA VAL A 47 17.17 20.19 -0.02
C VAL A 47 17.21 21.49 0.80
N GLU A 48 16.04 22.05 1.07
CA GLU A 48 15.89 23.27 1.89
C GLU A 48 15.62 22.91 3.34
N VAL A 49 16.67 22.64 4.12
CA VAL A 49 16.52 22.10 5.48
C VAL A 49 15.94 23.08 6.49
N ASP A 50 16.04 24.38 6.26
CA ASP A 50 15.63 25.45 7.17
C ASP A 50 14.22 26.00 6.87
N GLN A 51 13.62 25.62 5.76
CA GLN A 51 12.28 26.07 5.38
C GLN A 51 11.20 25.21 6.07
N PRO A 52 10.16 25.84 6.66
CA PRO A 52 9.01 25.11 7.17
C PRO A 52 8.32 24.32 6.08
N SER A 53 7.86 23.13 6.41
CA SER A 53 7.08 22.27 5.52
C SER A 53 5.60 22.70 5.51
N PRO A 54 4.84 22.46 4.44
CA PRO A 54 3.37 22.59 4.45
C PRO A 54 2.68 21.74 5.54
N LEU A 55 3.35 20.70 6.04
CA LEU A 55 2.85 19.81 7.10
C LEU A 55 3.50 20.06 8.47
N GLY A 56 4.27 21.11 8.64
CA GLY A 56 4.85 21.42 9.95
C GLY A 56 6.25 22.04 9.92
N PRO A 57 7.10 21.75 10.93
CA PRO A 57 8.41 22.32 11.12
C PRO A 57 9.40 22.05 9.98
N SER A 58 10.52 22.78 10.01
CA SER A 58 11.62 22.56 9.07
C SER A 58 12.30 21.21 9.30
N LEU A 59 12.96 20.68 8.27
CA LEU A 59 13.72 19.42 8.37
C LEU A 59 14.82 19.51 9.45
N ARG A 60 15.47 20.67 9.59
CA ARG A 60 16.46 20.88 10.64
C ARG A 60 15.83 20.77 12.04
N GLU A 61 14.69 21.40 12.27
CA GLU A 61 13.99 21.31 13.55
C GLU A 61 13.61 19.85 13.86
N LEU A 62 13.03 19.13 12.90
CA LEU A 62 12.65 17.74 13.08
C LEU A 62 13.85 16.83 13.39
N ILE A 63 14.96 16.98 12.66
CA ILE A 63 16.12 16.09 12.75
C ILE A 63 17.01 16.45 13.93
N VAL A 64 17.31 17.76 14.11
CA VAL A 64 18.32 18.22 15.07
C VAL A 64 17.70 18.50 16.44
N GLU A 65 16.59 19.25 16.48
CA GLU A 65 16.01 19.71 17.74
C GLU A 65 15.05 18.67 18.33
N ARG A 66 14.21 18.04 17.49
CA ARG A 66 13.24 17.02 17.93
C ARG A 66 13.80 15.60 17.94
N GLY A 67 14.99 15.37 17.39
CA GLY A 67 15.67 14.07 17.42
C GLY A 67 15.00 12.98 16.61
N ILE A 68 14.10 13.30 15.65
CA ILE A 68 13.35 12.32 14.85
C ILE A 68 14.30 11.61 13.88
N ARG A 69 14.13 10.29 13.73
CA ARG A 69 14.96 9.42 12.89
C ARG A 69 14.19 8.52 11.93
N TYR A 70 12.89 8.65 11.85
CA TYR A 70 12.02 7.93 10.93
C TYR A 70 11.17 8.93 10.18
N PHE A 71 11.15 8.85 8.84
CA PHE A 71 10.41 9.79 8.00
C PHE A 71 9.75 9.07 6.83
N CYS A 72 8.47 9.36 6.60
CA CYS A 72 7.77 8.97 5.39
C CYS A 72 7.99 10.04 4.29
N LEU A 73 8.41 9.60 3.12
CA LEU A 73 8.57 10.47 1.96
C LEU A 73 7.21 10.65 1.25
N GLY A 74 6.59 11.80 1.37
CA GLY A 74 5.41 12.19 0.60
C GLY A 74 5.79 12.51 -0.85
N ALA A 75 6.35 13.69 -1.09
CA ALA A 75 6.95 14.02 -2.38
C ALA A 75 8.46 13.76 -2.37
N ILE A 76 8.99 13.33 -3.50
CA ILE A 76 10.42 13.15 -3.75
C ILE A 76 10.84 13.97 -4.97
N PRO A 77 12.11 14.41 -5.07
CA PRO A 77 12.63 15.01 -6.28
C PRO A 77 12.68 13.99 -7.43
N PRO A 78 13.00 14.40 -8.68
CA PRO A 78 13.26 13.46 -9.74
C PRO A 78 14.25 12.37 -9.29
N VAL A 79 14.00 11.12 -9.70
CA VAL A 79 14.72 9.92 -9.21
C VAL A 79 16.24 10.06 -9.24
N ALA A 80 16.78 10.72 -10.27
CA ALA A 80 18.22 11.00 -10.37
C ALA A 80 18.82 11.82 -9.20
N HIS A 81 18.00 12.54 -8.46
CA HIS A 81 18.42 13.41 -7.35
C HIS A 81 17.98 12.92 -5.97
N VAL A 82 17.16 11.87 -5.90
CA VAL A 82 16.64 11.38 -4.61
C VAL A 82 17.76 10.96 -3.68
N ARG A 83 18.71 10.19 -4.19
CA ARG A 83 19.82 9.67 -3.38
C ARG A 83 20.65 10.78 -2.76
N GLU A 84 21.05 11.78 -3.54
CA GLU A 84 21.81 12.94 -3.07
C GLU A 84 21.05 13.69 -1.97
N ALA A 85 19.77 13.97 -2.20
CA ALA A 85 18.92 14.64 -1.24
C ALA A 85 18.78 13.88 0.10
N LEU A 86 18.64 12.55 0.06
CA LEU A 86 18.57 11.75 1.27
C LEU A 86 19.94 11.63 1.97
N ASP A 87 21.05 11.60 1.24
CA ASP A 87 22.40 11.60 1.82
C ASP A 87 22.71 12.91 2.56
N ASP A 88 22.21 14.07 2.07
CA ASP A 88 22.30 15.36 2.77
C ASP A 88 21.58 15.32 4.12
N LEU A 89 20.37 14.74 4.17
CA LEU A 89 19.63 14.57 5.43
C LEU A 89 20.32 13.57 6.38
N GLN A 90 20.92 12.51 5.85
CA GLN A 90 21.76 11.60 6.64
C GLN A 90 22.96 12.32 7.24
N ALA A 91 23.63 13.20 6.49
CA ALA A 91 24.74 14.00 6.98
C ALA A 91 24.30 14.93 8.12
N LEU A 92 23.12 15.55 8.00
CA LEU A 92 22.54 16.37 9.06
C LEU A 92 22.25 15.53 10.32
N ALA A 93 21.69 14.35 10.20
CA ALA A 93 21.43 13.47 11.35
C ALA A 93 22.72 13.02 12.05
N ARG A 94 23.79 12.71 11.30
CA ARG A 94 25.11 12.36 11.86
C ARG A 94 25.77 13.51 12.65
N SER A 95 25.39 14.74 12.40
CA SER A 95 25.91 15.91 13.13
C SER A 95 25.31 16.07 14.53
N THR A 96 24.26 15.29 14.89
CA THR A 96 23.58 15.35 16.19
C THR A 96 24.27 14.47 17.26
N GLY A 97 23.84 14.60 18.52
CA GLY A 97 24.41 13.85 19.65
C GLY A 97 24.26 12.33 19.52
N SER A 98 23.08 11.82 19.15
CA SER A 98 22.84 10.39 18.99
C SER A 98 23.56 9.78 17.81
N ARG A 99 23.85 10.56 16.76
CA ARG A 99 24.42 10.12 15.48
C ARG A 99 23.69 8.98 14.80
N LEU A 100 22.49 8.63 15.26
CA LEU A 100 21.67 7.58 14.64
C LEU A 100 21.27 7.97 13.21
N PRO A 101 21.34 7.04 12.26
CA PRO A 101 20.90 7.28 10.89
C PRO A 101 19.38 7.44 10.82
N ILE A 102 18.95 8.09 9.74
CA ILE A 102 17.52 8.18 9.41
C ILE A 102 17.08 6.92 8.67
N VAL A 103 15.91 6.42 9.01
CA VAL A 103 15.17 5.42 8.23
C VAL A 103 14.13 6.17 7.40
N PHE A 104 14.34 6.24 6.10
CA PHE A 104 13.36 6.76 5.16
C PHE A 104 12.40 5.65 4.76
N SER A 105 11.11 5.94 4.86
CA SER A 105 10.03 5.09 4.38
C SER A 105 9.25 5.76 3.25
N THR A 106 8.43 4.99 2.56
CA THR A 106 7.51 5.52 1.55
C THR A 106 6.31 4.60 1.36
N ASP A 107 5.17 5.17 0.98
CA ASP A 107 4.08 4.43 0.38
C ASP A 107 4.49 3.87 -0.99
N PRO A 108 3.74 2.92 -1.59
CA PRO A 108 4.08 2.30 -2.87
C PRO A 108 4.44 3.33 -3.95
N ARG A 109 5.53 3.10 -4.69
CA ARG A 109 5.98 3.96 -5.80
C ARG A 109 5.87 3.29 -7.17
N HIS A 110 5.61 1.99 -7.19
CA HIS A 110 5.55 1.17 -8.39
C HIS A 110 4.12 0.95 -8.89
N SER A 111 3.11 1.51 -8.23
CA SER A 111 1.72 1.47 -8.66
C SER A 111 1.52 2.27 -9.95
N PHE A 112 0.72 1.75 -10.86
CA PHE A 112 0.35 2.45 -12.09
C PHE A 112 -0.53 3.66 -11.80
N VAL A 113 -1.47 3.55 -10.87
CA VAL A 113 -2.40 4.60 -10.48
C VAL A 113 -1.83 5.42 -9.32
N GLN A 114 -1.95 6.74 -9.40
CA GLN A 114 -1.68 7.60 -8.25
C GLN A 114 -2.93 7.73 -7.38
N ASN A 115 -2.74 7.52 -6.08
CA ASN A 115 -3.75 7.79 -5.06
C ASN A 115 -3.06 8.45 -3.86
N ASP A 116 -3.31 9.73 -3.64
CA ASP A 116 -2.59 10.54 -2.64
C ASP A 116 -2.69 10.00 -1.20
N GLY A 117 -3.70 9.18 -0.91
CA GLY A 117 -3.86 8.53 0.39
C GLY A 117 -3.28 7.12 0.50
N ALA A 118 -2.78 6.53 -0.59
CA ALA A 118 -2.42 5.11 -0.60
C ALA A 118 -1.18 4.75 -1.43
N SER A 119 -0.88 5.49 -2.51
CA SER A 119 0.25 5.23 -3.39
C SER A 119 0.68 6.48 -4.14
N HIS A 120 1.98 6.65 -4.33
CA HIS A 120 2.55 7.78 -5.05
C HIS A 120 3.31 7.29 -6.26
N ARG A 121 2.80 7.57 -7.46
CA ARG A 121 3.56 7.30 -8.68
C ARG A 121 4.87 8.12 -8.66
N ALA A 122 5.96 7.48 -9.01
CA ALA A 122 7.26 8.14 -9.17
C ALA A 122 7.75 7.98 -10.61
N ASP A 123 7.97 9.11 -11.29
CA ASP A 123 8.59 9.10 -12.61
C ASP A 123 10.03 8.60 -12.48
N GLY A 124 10.38 7.58 -13.27
CA GLY A 124 11.71 6.96 -13.24
C GLY A 124 11.80 5.66 -12.42
N VAL A 125 10.68 5.14 -11.88
CA VAL A 125 10.58 3.75 -11.42
C VAL A 125 9.68 2.93 -12.35
N SER A 126 9.83 1.60 -12.35
CA SER A 126 8.98 0.72 -13.15
C SER A 126 7.54 0.74 -12.66
N GLN A 127 6.59 0.74 -13.58
CA GLN A 127 5.16 0.77 -13.28
C GLN A 127 4.55 -0.62 -13.44
N TRP A 128 3.86 -1.08 -12.41
CA TRP A 128 3.23 -2.40 -12.31
C TRP A 128 1.71 -2.25 -12.20
N PRO A 129 0.93 -3.33 -12.43
CA PRO A 129 -0.49 -3.28 -12.09
C PRO A 129 -0.64 -3.00 -10.59
N GLU A 130 -1.81 -2.52 -10.18
CA GLU A 130 -2.14 -2.42 -8.76
C GLU A 130 -2.04 -3.81 -8.09
N PRO A 131 -1.81 -3.91 -6.77
CA PRO A 131 -1.73 -5.19 -6.07
C PRO A 131 -2.90 -6.13 -6.36
N ILE A 132 -4.12 -5.59 -6.56
CA ILE A 132 -5.29 -6.37 -6.96
C ILE A 132 -5.09 -7.07 -8.32
N GLY A 133 -4.33 -6.47 -9.23
CA GLY A 133 -3.95 -7.08 -10.51
C GLY A 133 -2.91 -8.18 -10.35
N LEU A 134 -1.97 -8.05 -9.40
CA LEU A 134 -1.09 -9.15 -9.02
C LEU A 134 -1.89 -10.30 -8.41
N GLY A 135 -2.93 -9.98 -7.62
CA GLY A 135 -3.91 -10.93 -7.12
C GLY A 135 -4.67 -11.64 -8.24
N ALA A 136 -5.05 -10.91 -9.30
CA ALA A 136 -5.71 -11.49 -10.47
C ALA A 136 -4.82 -12.46 -11.25
N ILE A 137 -3.51 -12.20 -11.36
CA ILE A 137 -2.55 -13.14 -11.94
C ILE A 137 -2.36 -14.36 -11.04
N GLY A 138 -2.20 -14.15 -9.73
CA GLY A 138 -2.08 -15.21 -8.72
C GLY A 138 -0.78 -16.01 -8.78
N ASP A 139 0.26 -15.46 -9.40
CA ASP A 139 1.58 -16.09 -9.53
C ASP A 139 2.52 -15.63 -8.40
N GLU A 140 2.81 -16.53 -7.45
CA GLU A 140 3.68 -16.27 -6.30
C GLU A 140 5.11 -15.92 -6.73
N ASP A 141 5.65 -16.52 -7.80
CA ASP A 141 6.98 -16.22 -8.29
C ASP A 141 7.05 -14.80 -8.89
N LEU A 142 6.02 -14.38 -9.61
CA LEU A 142 5.92 -13.01 -10.13
C LEU A 142 5.81 -11.99 -8.97
N VAL A 143 5.01 -12.28 -7.96
CA VAL A 143 4.84 -11.39 -6.79
C VAL A 143 6.14 -11.30 -5.99
N ARG A 144 6.88 -12.40 -5.81
CA ARG A 144 8.22 -12.38 -5.20
C ARG A 144 9.18 -11.52 -6.05
N ARG A 145 9.19 -11.72 -7.36
CA ARG A 145 10.01 -10.92 -8.29
C ARG A 145 9.67 -9.43 -8.23
N PHE A 146 8.39 -9.08 -8.12
CA PHE A 146 7.95 -7.71 -7.90
C PHE A 146 8.55 -7.14 -6.59
N GLY A 147 8.49 -7.89 -5.49
CA GLY A 147 9.11 -7.49 -4.23
C GLY A 147 10.63 -7.29 -4.35
N GLU A 148 11.32 -8.12 -5.13
CA GLU A 148 12.76 -7.98 -5.41
C GLU A 148 13.06 -6.70 -6.19
N VAL A 149 12.24 -6.34 -7.18
CA VAL A 149 12.36 -5.09 -7.95
C VAL A 149 12.18 -3.88 -7.04
N VAL A 150 11.12 -3.88 -6.23
CA VAL A 150 10.88 -2.81 -5.25
C VAL A 150 12.06 -2.67 -4.28
N ARG A 151 12.58 -3.79 -3.78
CA ARG A 151 13.76 -3.81 -2.90
C ARG A 151 14.98 -3.18 -3.57
N ALA A 152 15.27 -3.56 -4.81
CA ALA A 152 16.41 -3.04 -5.56
C ALA A 152 16.30 -1.52 -5.78
N ASP A 153 15.14 -1.05 -6.27
CA ASP A 153 14.88 0.36 -6.54
C ASP A 153 14.95 1.20 -5.26
N TYR A 154 14.29 0.77 -4.17
CA TYR A 154 14.30 1.52 -2.91
C TYR A 154 15.69 1.59 -2.29
N ARG A 155 16.47 0.52 -2.33
CA ARG A 155 17.86 0.55 -1.86
C ARG A 155 18.72 1.52 -2.66
N ALA A 156 18.58 1.52 -3.98
CA ALA A 156 19.30 2.47 -4.85
C ALA A 156 18.96 3.93 -4.50
N LEU A 157 17.70 4.20 -4.16
CA LEU A 157 17.22 5.52 -3.74
C LEU A 157 17.60 5.89 -2.29
N GLY A 158 18.06 4.96 -1.47
CA GLY A 158 18.36 5.21 -0.05
C GLY A 158 17.15 5.04 0.88
N ILE A 159 16.04 4.50 0.37
CA ILE A 159 14.85 4.15 1.15
C ILE A 159 15.06 2.77 1.81
N ARG A 160 14.75 2.62 3.10
CA ARG A 160 15.02 1.39 3.84
C ARG A 160 13.80 0.79 4.52
N MET A 161 12.63 1.43 4.39
CA MET A 161 11.37 0.94 4.91
C MET A 161 10.25 1.21 3.90
N ALA A 162 9.33 0.28 3.77
CA ALA A 162 8.15 0.36 2.91
C ALA A 162 6.89 0.41 3.78
N LEU A 163 5.99 1.37 3.55
CA LEU A 163 4.67 1.41 4.19
C LEU A 163 3.67 0.53 3.41
N HIS A 164 4.10 -0.65 3.08
CA HIS A 164 3.38 -1.70 2.37
C HIS A 164 4.04 -3.08 2.62
N PRO A 165 3.40 -4.23 2.26
CA PRO A 165 2.16 -4.35 1.50
C PRO A 165 0.91 -4.01 2.30
N GLN A 166 -0.16 -3.56 1.59
CA GLN A 166 -1.52 -3.60 2.09
C GLN A 166 -2.06 -5.02 1.88
N ILE A 167 -2.59 -5.64 2.94
CA ILE A 167 -3.02 -7.05 2.93
C ILE A 167 -4.45 -7.24 3.42
N ASP A 168 -5.21 -6.16 3.45
CA ASP A 168 -6.64 -6.17 3.70
C ASP A 168 -7.37 -7.05 2.69
N LEU A 169 -8.46 -7.70 3.07
CA LEU A 169 -9.30 -8.44 2.13
C LEU A 169 -10.33 -7.51 1.47
N ALA A 170 -10.51 -7.64 0.17
CA ALA A 170 -11.47 -6.88 -0.63
C ALA A 170 -12.90 -7.43 -0.46
N THR A 171 -13.49 -7.33 0.75
CA THR A 171 -14.77 -7.97 1.09
C THR A 171 -15.99 -7.07 0.89
N GLU A 172 -15.92 -5.77 1.24
CA GLU A 172 -16.99 -4.82 0.97
C GLU A 172 -16.81 -4.21 -0.44
N PRO A 173 -17.68 -4.50 -1.41
CA PRO A 173 -17.48 -4.10 -2.81
C PRO A 173 -17.35 -2.59 -3.04
N ARG A 174 -17.93 -1.75 -2.17
CA ARG A 174 -17.90 -0.29 -2.30
C ARG A 174 -16.66 0.36 -1.71
N TRP A 175 -15.85 -0.37 -0.94
CA TRP A 175 -14.68 0.19 -0.27
C TRP A 175 -13.62 0.67 -1.28
N ALA A 176 -13.14 1.92 -1.08
CA ALA A 176 -12.28 2.64 -2.03
C ALA A 176 -10.87 2.05 -2.19
N ARG A 177 -10.39 1.27 -1.21
CA ARG A 177 -8.99 0.82 -1.16
C ARG A 177 -8.77 -0.63 -1.58
N GLN A 178 -9.68 -1.20 -2.33
CA GLN A 178 -9.56 -2.58 -2.80
C GLN A 178 -8.39 -2.78 -3.76
N ALA A 179 -8.10 -1.78 -4.62
CA ALA A 179 -7.01 -1.84 -5.59
C ALA A 179 -5.64 -2.14 -4.96
N GLN A 180 -5.42 -1.69 -3.71
CA GLN A 180 -4.15 -1.89 -3.01
C GLN A 180 -4.03 -3.25 -2.31
N SER A 181 -5.06 -4.11 -2.36
CA SER A 181 -5.08 -5.47 -1.77
C SER A 181 -4.86 -6.55 -2.83
N PHE A 182 -4.62 -7.80 -2.39
CA PHE A 182 -4.46 -8.94 -3.31
C PHE A 182 -5.78 -9.64 -3.66
N GLY A 183 -6.90 -9.21 -3.11
CA GLY A 183 -8.23 -9.76 -3.40
C GLY A 183 -9.04 -10.09 -2.16
N ALA A 184 -10.16 -10.77 -2.37
CA ALA A 184 -11.11 -11.12 -1.31
C ALA A 184 -10.83 -12.48 -0.65
N ASP A 185 -10.12 -13.40 -1.31
CA ASP A 185 -9.83 -14.74 -0.78
C ASP A 185 -8.69 -14.70 0.26
N PRO A 186 -8.93 -15.15 1.51
CA PRO A 186 -7.93 -15.06 2.58
C PRO A 186 -6.68 -15.89 2.32
N GLU A 187 -6.82 -17.13 1.84
CA GLU A 187 -5.71 -18.05 1.63
C GLU A 187 -4.89 -17.66 0.38
N HIS A 188 -5.56 -17.21 -0.67
CA HIS A 188 -4.90 -16.65 -1.84
C HIS A 188 -4.06 -15.43 -1.47
N SER A 189 -4.65 -14.48 -0.75
CA SER A 189 -3.94 -13.29 -0.26
C SER A 189 -2.75 -13.68 0.64
N ALA A 190 -2.91 -14.65 1.52
CA ALA A 190 -1.83 -15.11 2.42
C ALA A 190 -0.62 -15.66 1.66
N ARG A 191 -0.84 -16.44 0.57
CA ARG A 191 0.26 -16.94 -0.26
C ARG A 191 1.02 -15.81 -0.95
N LEU A 192 0.30 -14.86 -1.53
CA LEU A 192 0.91 -13.72 -2.22
C LEU A 192 1.64 -12.77 -1.25
N VAL A 193 1.11 -12.59 -0.04
CA VAL A 193 1.76 -11.84 1.05
C VAL A 193 3.11 -12.44 1.41
N ARG A 194 3.19 -13.78 1.60
CA ARG A 194 4.48 -14.46 1.87
C ARG A 194 5.48 -14.22 0.74
N ALA A 195 5.06 -14.41 -0.51
CA ALA A 195 5.91 -14.20 -1.68
C ALA A 195 6.41 -12.74 -1.78
N TYR A 196 5.52 -11.78 -1.55
CA TYR A 196 5.89 -10.36 -1.56
C TYR A 196 6.92 -10.02 -0.47
N LEU A 197 6.69 -10.48 0.76
CA LEU A 197 7.61 -10.23 1.88
C LEU A 197 8.96 -10.90 1.67
N GLU A 198 8.98 -12.11 1.11
CA GLU A 198 10.23 -12.80 0.73
C GLU A 198 11.00 -11.98 -0.32
N GLY A 199 10.32 -11.45 -1.33
CA GLY A 199 10.94 -10.57 -2.33
C GLY A 199 11.49 -9.28 -1.72
N LEU A 200 10.71 -8.61 -0.87
CA LEU A 200 11.04 -7.29 -0.32
C LEU A 200 12.07 -7.36 0.83
N GLN A 201 11.92 -8.31 1.75
CA GLN A 201 12.77 -8.45 2.93
C GLN A 201 13.88 -9.49 2.76
N GLY A 202 13.73 -10.45 1.82
CA GLY A 202 14.52 -11.68 1.78
C GLY A 202 13.99 -12.71 2.78
N ALA A 203 14.70 -13.84 2.92
CA ALA A 203 14.36 -14.89 3.87
C ALA A 203 14.38 -14.43 5.33
N HIS A 204 15.20 -13.43 5.64
CA HIS A 204 15.33 -12.79 6.95
C HIS A 204 15.71 -11.33 6.76
N LEU A 205 15.30 -10.46 7.70
CA LEU A 205 15.76 -9.08 7.73
C LEU A 205 17.28 -9.00 7.82
N GLY A 206 17.89 -8.21 6.93
CA GLY A 206 19.32 -8.04 6.84
C GLY A 206 19.71 -6.73 6.15
N PRO A 207 21.02 -6.49 5.95
CA PRO A 207 21.54 -5.28 5.33
C PRO A 207 20.99 -5.02 3.92
N GLU A 208 20.61 -6.08 3.21
CA GLU A 208 20.04 -6.02 1.86
C GLU A 208 18.51 -5.84 1.84
N SER A 209 17.85 -5.88 2.99
CA SER A 209 16.40 -5.82 3.10
C SER A 209 15.83 -4.41 3.02
N ILE A 210 14.58 -4.32 2.58
CA ILE A 210 13.68 -3.20 2.87
C ILE A 210 12.69 -3.69 3.93
N ALA A 211 12.61 -3.01 5.06
CA ALA A 211 11.66 -3.35 6.12
C ALA A 211 10.23 -3.12 5.66
N ALA A 212 9.41 -4.16 5.68
CA ALA A 212 7.99 -4.05 5.35
C ALA A 212 7.17 -3.53 6.53
N THR A 213 6.21 -2.65 6.26
CA THR A 213 5.13 -2.30 7.19
C THR A 213 3.83 -2.86 6.64
N THR A 214 3.45 -4.03 7.11
CA THR A 214 2.23 -4.70 6.65
C THR A 214 1.00 -4.03 7.23
N LYS A 215 0.00 -3.72 6.38
CA LYS A 215 -1.16 -2.92 6.76
C LYS A 215 -2.45 -3.42 6.12
N HIS A 216 -3.64 -3.13 6.69
CA HIS A 216 -3.88 -2.39 7.93
C HIS A 216 -4.51 -3.34 8.95
N PHE A 217 -3.82 -3.63 10.03
CA PHE A 217 -4.29 -4.56 11.05
C PHE A 217 -5.57 -4.06 11.77
N PRO A 218 -6.57 -4.92 12.01
CA PRO A 218 -6.68 -6.36 11.74
C PRO A 218 -7.35 -6.70 10.39
N GLY A 219 -7.42 -5.79 9.45
CA GLY A 219 -8.04 -5.90 8.13
C GLY A 219 -9.05 -4.79 7.88
N GLY A 220 -8.86 -4.00 6.82
CA GLY A 220 -9.67 -2.81 6.52
C GLY A 220 -10.93 -3.08 5.69
N GLY A 221 -11.11 -4.31 5.18
CA GLY A 221 -12.20 -4.64 4.26
C GLY A 221 -13.62 -4.44 4.77
N PRO A 222 -13.96 -4.78 6.05
CA PRO A 222 -15.33 -4.75 6.57
C PRO A 222 -15.87 -3.34 6.87
N GLN A 223 -15.75 -2.41 5.95
CA GLN A 223 -16.23 -1.05 6.12
C GLN A 223 -17.76 -0.97 6.01
N LYS A 224 -18.39 -0.38 6.99
CA LYS A 224 -19.84 -0.15 6.96
C LYS A 224 -20.19 0.72 5.75
N ASP A 225 -21.07 0.23 4.90
CA ASP A 225 -21.52 0.87 3.66
C ASP A 225 -20.39 1.18 2.65
N GLY A 226 -19.21 0.61 2.83
CA GLY A 226 -18.02 0.84 2.00
C GLY A 226 -17.36 2.21 2.22
N GLU A 227 -17.79 2.94 3.24
CA GLU A 227 -17.27 4.28 3.54
C GLU A 227 -15.86 4.20 4.17
N ASP A 228 -14.95 5.04 3.71
CA ASP A 228 -13.55 4.96 4.12
C ASP A 228 -13.30 5.67 5.46
N PRO A 229 -12.56 5.05 6.41
CA PRO A 229 -12.35 5.57 7.75
C PRO A 229 -11.32 6.70 7.85
N HIS A 230 -10.77 7.20 6.74
CA HIS A 230 -10.11 8.51 6.74
C HIS A 230 -11.08 9.63 7.11
N PHE A 231 -12.41 9.38 7.00
CA PHE A 231 -13.46 10.38 7.22
C PHE A 231 -14.41 9.95 8.34
N VAL A 232 -14.98 10.93 9.02
CA VAL A 232 -15.85 10.69 10.18
C VAL A 232 -17.06 9.79 9.87
N TYR A 233 -17.59 9.86 8.66
CA TYR A 233 -18.74 9.06 8.24
C TYR A 233 -18.37 7.58 7.97
N GLY A 234 -17.10 7.27 7.68
CA GLY A 234 -16.59 5.93 7.41
C GLY A 234 -15.92 5.24 8.60
N ARG A 235 -16.02 5.81 9.81
CA ARG A 235 -15.30 5.30 10.99
C ARG A 235 -15.70 3.90 11.45
N GLU A 236 -16.93 3.45 11.14
CA GLU A 236 -17.46 2.18 11.63
C GLU A 236 -17.02 1.00 10.77
N GLN A 237 -16.47 -0.02 11.44
CA GLN A 237 -16.13 -1.30 10.83
C GLN A 237 -16.96 -2.40 11.51
N VAL A 238 -17.64 -3.23 10.70
CA VAL A 238 -18.71 -4.12 11.18
C VAL A 238 -18.53 -5.54 10.67
N TYR A 239 -18.94 -6.52 11.48
CA TYR A 239 -18.73 -7.94 11.21
C TYR A 239 -20.05 -8.76 11.34
N PRO A 240 -21.11 -8.41 10.57
CA PRO A 240 -22.40 -9.08 10.69
C PRO A 240 -22.37 -10.55 10.25
N GLY A 241 -21.43 -10.94 9.38
CA GLY A 241 -21.21 -12.31 8.94
C GLY A 241 -20.38 -13.16 9.91
N GLY A 242 -19.78 -12.54 10.95
CA GLY A 242 -18.94 -13.22 11.93
C GLY A 242 -17.60 -13.72 11.38
N ARG A 243 -17.07 -13.10 10.32
CA ARG A 243 -15.87 -13.55 9.59
C ARG A 243 -14.58 -12.78 9.98
N PHE A 244 -14.52 -12.22 11.17
CA PHE A 244 -13.34 -11.49 11.65
C PHE A 244 -12.03 -12.30 11.51
N GLU A 245 -12.05 -13.61 11.80
CA GLU A 245 -10.86 -14.47 11.74
C GLU A 245 -10.31 -14.63 10.32
N ASP A 246 -11.13 -14.51 9.27
CA ASP A 246 -10.69 -14.58 7.87
C ASP A 246 -9.77 -13.40 7.55
N HIS A 247 -10.06 -12.22 8.09
CA HIS A 247 -9.24 -11.02 7.91
C HIS A 247 -7.87 -11.13 8.59
N LEU A 248 -7.72 -12.01 9.58
CA LEU A 248 -6.44 -12.28 10.24
C LEU A 248 -5.55 -13.26 9.47
N VAL A 249 -6.08 -14.02 8.51
CA VAL A 249 -5.30 -15.02 7.77
C VAL A 249 -4.07 -14.42 7.06
N PRO A 250 -4.19 -13.32 6.29
CA PRO A 250 -3.03 -12.66 5.69
C PRO A 250 -2.03 -12.11 6.72
N PHE A 251 -2.51 -11.61 7.88
CA PHE A 251 -1.64 -11.09 8.95
C PHE A 251 -0.86 -12.19 9.65
N ARG A 252 -1.46 -13.36 9.89
CA ARG A 252 -0.74 -14.54 10.38
C ARG A 252 0.38 -14.93 9.42
N ALA A 253 0.07 -14.97 8.12
CA ALA A 253 1.06 -15.24 7.08
C ALA A 253 2.20 -14.21 7.07
N ALA A 254 1.89 -12.93 7.24
CA ALA A 254 2.88 -11.86 7.29
C ALA A 254 3.78 -11.96 8.54
N ILE A 255 3.21 -12.29 9.70
CA ILE A 255 3.96 -12.50 10.96
C ILE A 255 4.89 -13.70 10.83
N GLU A 256 4.40 -14.83 10.30
CA GLU A 256 5.20 -16.03 10.02
C GLU A 256 6.33 -15.75 9.03
N ALA A 257 6.10 -14.91 8.03
CA ALA A 257 7.12 -14.47 7.06
C ALA A 257 8.08 -13.40 7.62
N GLY A 258 7.90 -12.98 8.88
CA GLY A 258 8.82 -12.07 9.57
C GLY A 258 8.68 -10.60 9.15
N THR A 259 7.45 -10.12 8.89
CA THR A 259 7.23 -8.68 8.63
C THR A 259 7.85 -7.80 9.72
N ALA A 260 8.55 -6.73 9.33
CA ALA A 260 9.30 -5.88 10.27
C ALA A 260 8.40 -5.00 11.12
N ALA A 261 7.33 -4.50 10.54
CA ALA A 261 6.36 -3.64 11.20
C ALA A 261 4.92 -3.99 10.79
N ILE A 262 3.97 -3.63 11.65
CA ILE A 262 2.54 -3.71 11.37
C ILE A 262 1.90 -2.36 11.69
N MET A 263 0.99 -1.92 10.79
CA MET A 263 0.23 -0.68 10.96
C MET A 263 -1.23 -1.01 11.22
N PRO A 264 -1.78 -0.63 12.40
CA PRO A 264 -3.22 -0.71 12.67
C PRO A 264 -4.01 0.26 11.79
N TYR A 265 -5.22 -0.12 11.39
CA TYR A 265 -6.10 0.71 10.58
C TYR A 265 -6.82 1.79 11.40
N TYR A 266 -7.44 2.74 10.70
CA TYR A 266 -8.25 3.79 11.34
C TYR A 266 -9.57 3.26 11.89
N GLY A 267 -10.16 2.22 11.27
CA GLY A 267 -11.49 1.73 11.57
C GLY A 267 -11.76 1.49 13.06
N MET A 268 -13.00 1.69 13.46
CA MET A 268 -13.51 1.44 14.80
C MET A 268 -14.46 0.23 14.76
N PRO A 269 -14.13 -0.88 15.44
CA PRO A 269 -15.02 -2.05 15.47
C PRO A 269 -16.31 -1.73 16.20
N VAL A 270 -17.44 -2.01 15.58
CA VAL A 270 -18.76 -1.84 16.19
C VAL A 270 -19.43 -3.20 16.33
N GLY A 271 -19.89 -3.49 17.52
CA GLY A 271 -20.60 -4.74 17.77
C GLY A 271 -19.73 -6.00 17.76
N LEU A 272 -18.40 -5.89 17.82
CA LEU A 272 -17.49 -7.02 17.73
C LEU A 272 -17.33 -7.73 19.08
N ASP A 273 -17.59 -9.05 19.09
CA ASP A 273 -17.30 -9.95 20.21
C ASP A 273 -16.26 -10.98 19.78
N LEU A 274 -15.13 -11.04 20.49
CA LEU A 274 -14.08 -12.02 20.23
C LEU A 274 -13.91 -12.96 21.43
N HIS A 275 -14.10 -14.26 21.21
CA HIS A 275 -13.95 -15.28 22.25
C HIS A 275 -14.74 -15.03 23.54
N GLY A 276 -15.93 -14.39 23.41
CA GLY A 276 -16.81 -14.06 24.53
C GLY A 276 -16.45 -12.75 25.25
N GLU A 277 -15.51 -11.97 24.73
CA GLU A 277 -15.16 -10.65 25.21
C GLU A 277 -15.66 -9.58 24.23
N ARG A 278 -16.41 -8.58 24.74
CA ARG A 278 -16.82 -7.42 23.94
C ARG A 278 -15.62 -6.52 23.67
N ILE A 279 -15.33 -6.28 22.41
CA ILE A 279 -14.26 -5.39 22.01
C ILE A 279 -14.71 -3.94 22.15
N GLU A 280 -13.86 -3.11 22.74
CA GLU A 280 -14.11 -1.68 22.92
C GLU A 280 -14.27 -0.99 21.55
N GLU A 281 -15.28 -0.14 21.44
CA GLU A 281 -15.59 0.59 20.20
C GLU A 281 -14.74 1.86 20.08
N VAL A 282 -13.44 1.66 19.81
CA VAL A 282 -12.45 2.71 19.53
C VAL A 282 -11.60 2.31 18.33
N GLY A 283 -11.02 3.28 17.64
CA GLY A 283 -10.13 3.03 16.51
C GLY A 283 -9.05 1.99 16.85
N PHE A 284 -8.73 1.11 15.91
CA PHE A 284 -7.89 -0.07 16.17
C PHE A 284 -6.58 0.25 16.86
N ALA A 285 -5.89 1.35 16.50
CA ALA A 285 -4.64 1.75 17.14
C ALA A 285 -4.81 2.15 18.63
N PHE A 286 -6.01 2.59 19.03
CA PHE A 286 -6.34 2.94 20.42
C PHE A 286 -6.84 1.74 21.24
N ASN A 287 -7.01 0.58 20.61
CA ASN A 287 -7.63 -0.59 21.21
C ASN A 287 -6.59 -1.55 21.79
N ARG A 288 -6.45 -1.56 23.13
CA ARG A 288 -5.52 -2.43 23.84
C ARG A 288 -5.82 -3.92 23.66
N GLN A 289 -7.11 -4.30 23.59
CA GLN A 289 -7.51 -5.71 23.42
C GLN A 289 -6.99 -6.24 22.08
N LEU A 290 -6.97 -5.40 21.03
CA LEU A 290 -6.51 -5.79 19.71
C LEU A 290 -4.99 -5.63 19.53
N ILE A 291 -4.39 -4.53 19.98
CA ILE A 291 -2.94 -4.33 19.79
C ILE A 291 -2.13 -5.18 20.78
N THR A 292 -2.39 -5.06 22.06
CA THR A 292 -1.66 -5.88 23.06
C THR A 292 -2.20 -7.31 23.08
N GLY A 293 -3.51 -7.49 23.31
CA GLY A 293 -4.10 -8.81 23.54
C GLY A 293 -4.06 -9.72 22.31
N LEU A 294 -4.50 -9.21 21.14
CA LEU A 294 -4.53 -10.03 19.92
C LEU A 294 -3.17 -10.05 19.22
N LEU A 295 -2.66 -8.86 18.82
CA LEU A 295 -1.47 -8.80 17.96
C LEU A 295 -0.19 -9.26 18.70
N ARG A 296 0.06 -8.71 19.91
CA ARG A 296 1.27 -9.03 20.67
C ARG A 296 1.22 -10.41 21.35
N GLU A 297 0.19 -10.62 22.17
CA GLU A 297 0.15 -11.78 23.07
C GLU A 297 -0.34 -13.04 22.35
N ARG A 298 -1.39 -12.94 21.52
CA ARG A 298 -1.99 -14.10 20.87
C ARG A 298 -1.31 -14.47 19.54
N LEU A 299 -1.02 -13.47 18.67
CA LEU A 299 -0.34 -13.70 17.40
C LEU A 299 1.19 -13.67 17.52
N GLY A 300 1.75 -13.25 18.66
CA GLY A 300 3.19 -13.29 18.94
C GLY A 300 4.03 -12.26 18.18
N PHE A 301 3.44 -11.18 17.67
CA PHE A 301 4.19 -10.17 16.94
C PHE A 301 5.07 -9.32 17.84
N ASP A 302 6.38 -9.34 17.64
CA ASP A 302 7.36 -8.53 18.41
C ASP A 302 8.08 -7.45 17.57
N GLY A 303 7.67 -7.22 16.33
CA GLY A 303 8.14 -6.12 15.50
C GLY A 303 7.57 -4.75 15.93
N VAL A 304 7.81 -3.73 15.13
CA VAL A 304 7.33 -2.36 15.38
C VAL A 304 5.83 -2.28 15.09
N VAL A 305 5.05 -1.71 16.01
CA VAL A 305 3.68 -1.25 15.73
C VAL A 305 3.74 0.25 15.44
N LEU A 306 3.63 0.60 14.17
CA LEU A 306 3.56 1.97 13.67
C LEU A 306 2.09 2.35 13.50
N SER A 307 1.57 3.36 14.23
CA SER A 307 0.20 3.83 14.00
C SER A 307 0.01 4.30 12.56
N ASP A 308 -1.20 4.23 12.06
CA ASP A 308 -1.53 4.96 10.84
C ASP A 308 -1.42 6.48 11.07
N PHE A 309 -1.44 7.28 10.00
CA PHE A 309 -1.03 8.68 10.02
C PHE A 309 -2.14 9.61 10.50
N GLY A 310 -1.78 10.57 11.39
CA GLY A 310 -2.69 11.62 11.85
C GLY A 310 -3.81 11.12 12.76
N LEU A 311 -3.47 10.39 13.80
CA LEU A 311 -4.41 9.93 14.83
C LEU A 311 -4.53 10.91 16.02
N VAL A 312 -3.59 11.85 16.18
CA VAL A 312 -3.47 12.66 17.38
C VAL A 312 -3.95 14.08 17.15
N THR A 313 -3.46 14.73 16.10
CA THR A 313 -3.62 16.18 15.91
C THR A 313 -4.57 16.49 14.75
N ASP A 314 -5.56 17.37 15.01
CA ASP A 314 -6.40 17.94 13.96
C ASP A 314 -5.58 18.91 13.10
N ALA A 315 -5.74 18.85 11.78
CA ALA A 315 -5.03 19.70 10.84
C ALA A 315 -5.97 20.30 9.78
N THR A 316 -5.45 21.28 9.07
CA THR A 316 -6.03 21.80 7.83
C THR A 316 -4.94 21.76 6.77
N VAL A 317 -5.17 21.01 5.70
CA VAL A 317 -4.19 20.82 4.64
C VAL A 317 -4.76 21.39 3.34
N PHE A 318 -4.05 22.33 2.74
CA PHE A 318 -4.49 23.08 1.54
C PHE A 318 -5.90 23.67 1.65
N GLY A 319 -6.26 24.15 2.87
CA GLY A 319 -7.55 24.77 3.15
C GLY A 319 -8.71 23.79 3.42
N LYS A 320 -8.47 22.48 3.37
CA LYS A 320 -9.48 21.46 3.68
C LYS A 320 -9.28 20.87 5.07
N PRO A 321 -10.38 20.53 5.78
CA PRO A 321 -10.30 19.86 7.05
C PRO A 321 -9.58 18.50 6.94
N PHE A 322 -8.72 18.23 7.89
CA PHE A 322 -8.02 16.96 8.05
C PHE A 322 -8.03 16.58 9.54
N PRO A 323 -9.19 16.18 10.08
CA PRO A 323 -9.34 15.87 11.49
C PRO A 323 -8.53 14.63 11.86
N ALA A 324 -8.08 14.57 13.10
CA ALA A 324 -7.48 13.37 13.67
C ALA A 324 -8.46 12.19 13.59
N ARG A 325 -7.97 11.03 13.12
CA ARG A 325 -8.77 9.80 13.02
C ARG A 325 -8.83 9.09 14.38
N ALA A 326 -9.24 9.84 15.40
CA ALA A 326 -9.32 9.39 16.79
C ALA A 326 -10.70 8.82 17.11
N TRP A 327 -11.19 7.91 16.27
CA TRP A 327 -12.55 7.41 16.35
C TRP A 327 -12.84 6.71 17.67
N GLY A 328 -13.95 7.10 18.31
CA GLY A 328 -14.35 6.64 19.63
C GLY A 328 -13.65 7.33 20.80
N VAL A 329 -12.58 8.09 20.51
CA VAL A 329 -11.83 8.90 21.51
C VAL A 329 -11.65 10.35 21.07
N GLU A 330 -12.55 10.86 20.23
CA GLU A 330 -12.52 12.23 19.69
C GLU A 330 -12.56 13.29 20.81
N HIS A 331 -13.17 12.96 21.94
CA HIS A 331 -13.30 13.82 23.11
C HIS A 331 -11.99 14.01 23.89
N LEU A 332 -10.97 13.17 23.64
CA LEU A 332 -9.67 13.28 24.28
C LEU A 332 -8.84 14.39 23.63
N SER A 333 -8.05 15.08 24.44
CA SER A 333 -7.03 16.01 23.96
C SER A 333 -5.87 15.29 23.24
N PRO A 334 -5.06 15.97 22.42
CA PRO A 334 -3.93 15.35 21.74
C PRO A 334 -2.99 14.57 22.67
N ILE A 335 -2.66 15.10 23.83
CA ILE A 335 -1.78 14.44 24.80
C ILE A 335 -2.42 13.16 25.39
N GLU A 336 -3.73 13.18 25.65
CA GLU A 336 -4.47 12.00 26.12
C GLU A 336 -4.58 10.93 25.02
N ARG A 337 -4.74 11.34 23.75
CA ARG A 337 -4.70 10.41 22.60
C ARG A 337 -3.33 9.73 22.49
N VAL A 338 -2.23 10.47 22.64
CA VAL A 338 -0.86 9.92 22.70
C VAL A 338 -0.73 8.88 23.80
N ARG A 339 -1.15 9.23 25.04
CA ARG A 339 -1.15 8.28 26.15
C ARG A 339 -1.93 7.01 25.81
N ARG A 340 -3.13 7.16 25.26
CA ARG A 340 -4.00 6.03 24.89
C ARG A 340 -3.35 5.10 23.86
N LEU A 341 -2.65 5.64 22.84
CA LEU A 341 -1.91 4.87 21.85
C LEU A 341 -0.79 4.04 22.48
N PHE A 342 0.00 4.64 23.38
CA PHE A 342 1.04 3.91 24.10
C PHE A 342 0.48 2.87 25.08
N ASP A 343 -0.62 3.14 25.75
CA ASP A 343 -1.33 2.19 26.61
C ASP A 343 -1.88 1.00 25.80
N ALA A 344 -2.30 1.23 24.56
CA ALA A 344 -2.74 0.17 23.66
C ALA A 344 -1.60 -0.71 23.15
N GLY A 345 -0.35 -0.23 23.14
CA GLY A 345 0.83 -1.01 22.71
C GLY A 345 1.47 -0.52 21.41
N VAL A 346 1.09 0.64 20.88
CA VAL A 346 1.72 1.29 19.72
C VAL A 346 3.14 1.73 20.07
N ASP A 347 4.11 1.52 19.17
CA ASP A 347 5.51 1.89 19.38
C ASP A 347 5.87 3.22 18.75
N GLN A 348 5.26 3.55 17.60
CA GLN A 348 5.63 4.71 16.82
C GLN A 348 4.38 5.42 16.27
N LEU A 349 4.39 6.76 16.28
CA LEU A 349 3.29 7.63 15.89
C LEU A 349 3.48 8.11 14.44
N GLY A 350 2.67 7.57 13.53
CA GLY A 350 2.65 7.95 12.13
C GLY A 350 2.03 9.34 11.90
N GLY A 351 2.66 10.16 11.05
CA GLY A 351 2.18 11.50 10.71
C GLY A 351 2.36 12.57 11.78
N GLU A 352 2.73 12.19 13.00
CA GLU A 352 2.92 13.11 14.12
C GLU A 352 4.39 13.55 14.24
N ASN A 353 4.62 14.75 14.75
CA ASN A 353 5.95 15.34 14.77
C ASN A 353 6.30 16.11 16.06
N ASP A 354 5.49 16.02 17.12
CA ASP A 354 5.69 16.78 18.36
C ASP A 354 6.08 15.87 19.55
N PRO A 355 7.39 15.60 19.75
CA PRO A 355 7.90 14.84 20.88
C PRO A 355 7.59 15.46 22.26
N ALA A 356 7.28 16.77 22.34
CA ALA A 356 6.97 17.43 23.59
C ALA A 356 5.76 16.80 24.29
N LEU A 357 4.78 16.27 23.54
CA LEU A 357 3.62 15.58 24.10
C LEU A 357 4.02 14.35 24.94
N VAL A 358 4.99 13.56 24.47
CA VAL A 358 5.48 12.37 25.19
C VAL A 358 6.36 12.78 26.37
N LEU A 359 7.22 13.78 26.21
CA LEU A 359 8.06 14.29 27.30
C LEU A 359 7.19 14.84 28.44
N GLU A 360 6.12 15.56 28.14
CA GLU A 360 5.18 16.07 29.14
C GLU A 360 4.46 14.93 29.88
N LEU A 361 4.07 13.83 29.19
CA LEU A 361 3.48 12.65 29.83
C LEU A 361 4.48 11.95 30.78
N ILE A 362 5.75 11.92 30.42
CA ILE A 362 6.82 11.40 31.31
C ILE A 362 6.98 12.29 32.55
N ASP A 363 7.07 13.60 32.34
CA ASP A 363 7.22 14.58 33.46
C ASP A 363 6.04 14.55 34.42
N ARG A 364 4.83 14.27 33.92
CA ARG A 364 3.63 14.06 34.73
C ARG A 364 3.57 12.69 35.42
N GLY A 365 4.48 11.76 35.06
CA GLY A 365 4.44 10.37 35.52
C GLY A 365 3.29 9.56 34.97
N GLU A 366 2.69 9.97 33.83
CA GLU A 366 1.60 9.28 33.15
C GLU A 366 2.10 8.22 32.16
N ILE A 367 3.35 8.30 31.72
CA ILE A 367 4.06 7.26 30.96
C ILE A 367 5.39 6.97 31.67
N ASP A 368 5.67 5.69 31.94
CA ASP A 368 6.96 5.26 32.45
C ASP A 368 8.03 5.30 31.33
N THR A 369 9.23 5.77 31.66
CA THR A 369 10.38 5.74 30.74
C THR A 369 10.67 4.33 30.23
N ALA A 370 10.42 3.27 31.01
CA ALA A 370 10.55 1.88 30.59
C ALA A 370 9.62 1.54 29.39
N ARG A 371 8.45 2.18 29.31
CA ARG A 371 7.55 2.01 28.14
C ARG A 371 8.16 2.65 26.88
N VAL A 372 8.77 3.82 27.02
CA VAL A 372 9.51 4.50 25.94
C VAL A 372 10.70 3.66 25.50
N ASP A 373 11.48 3.14 26.47
CA ASP A 373 12.66 2.31 26.22
C ASP A 373 12.32 1.03 25.46
N ALA A 374 11.19 0.42 25.77
CA ALA A 374 10.72 -0.77 25.03
C ALA A 374 10.45 -0.47 23.55
N SER A 375 9.79 0.65 23.23
CA SER A 375 9.55 1.08 21.85
C SER A 375 10.83 1.51 21.14
N ALA A 376 11.67 2.33 21.80
CA ALA A 376 12.96 2.75 21.25
C ALA A 376 13.86 1.53 20.96
N THR A 377 13.84 0.52 21.81
CA THR A 377 14.61 -0.73 21.59
C THR A 377 14.15 -1.46 20.33
N ARG A 378 12.84 -1.57 20.05
CA ARG A 378 12.35 -2.17 18.81
C ARG A 378 12.81 -1.38 17.58
N LEU A 379 12.76 -0.06 17.63
CA LEU A 379 13.18 0.81 16.54
C LEU A 379 14.70 0.73 16.29
N VAL A 380 15.52 0.75 17.35
CA VAL A 380 16.98 0.56 17.22
C VAL A 380 17.32 -0.86 16.76
N ARG A 381 16.59 -1.89 17.24
CA ARG A 381 16.72 -3.27 16.77
C ARG A 381 16.49 -3.35 15.26
N LEU A 382 15.45 -2.69 14.74
CA LEU A 382 15.17 -2.61 13.31
C LEU A 382 16.35 -1.99 12.54
N GLN A 383 16.92 -0.88 13.02
CA GLN A 383 18.10 -0.26 12.40
C GLN A 383 19.33 -1.21 12.39
N LEU A 384 19.54 -1.97 13.47
CA LEU A 384 20.60 -2.98 13.53
C LEU A 384 20.36 -4.13 12.56
N GLN A 385 19.13 -4.64 12.48
CA GLN A 385 18.76 -5.69 11.53
C GLN A 385 18.99 -5.25 10.08
N LEU A 386 18.70 -4.00 9.76
CA LEU A 386 18.95 -3.41 8.46
C LEU A 386 20.45 -3.08 8.21
N GLY A 387 21.34 -3.35 9.17
CA GLY A 387 22.78 -3.05 9.05
C GLY A 387 23.12 -1.55 9.02
N LEU A 388 22.21 -0.69 9.48
CA LEU A 388 22.42 0.76 9.44
C LEU A 388 23.36 1.27 10.54
N LEU A 389 23.69 0.44 11.53
CA LEU A 389 24.49 0.76 12.71
C LEU A 389 25.81 -0.06 12.78
N ASP A 390 26.14 -0.83 11.77
CA ASP A 390 27.28 -1.75 11.81
C ASP A 390 28.63 -1.14 11.34
N GLU A 391 28.67 0.12 10.89
CA GLU A 391 29.91 0.77 10.46
C GLU A 391 30.54 1.61 11.57
N PRO A 392 31.79 1.28 12.03
CA PRO A 392 32.47 2.00 13.12
C PRO A 392 32.86 3.44 12.79
N ASP A 393 33.04 3.78 11.52
CA ASP A 393 33.43 5.11 11.01
C ASP A 393 32.90 5.39 9.60
N GLY A 394 31.87 4.65 9.17
CA GLY A 394 31.36 4.70 7.82
C GLY A 394 30.48 5.91 7.56
N ASP A 395 30.59 6.45 6.40
CA ASP A 395 29.76 7.52 5.81
C ASP A 395 28.35 7.04 5.42
N GLY A 396 27.85 5.99 6.06
CA GLY A 396 26.51 5.40 5.80
C GLY A 396 26.38 4.78 4.41
N ARG A 397 27.48 4.65 3.70
CA ARG A 397 27.53 3.89 2.46
C ARG A 397 27.61 2.42 2.86
N ALA A 398 26.48 1.70 2.78
CA ALA A 398 26.58 0.28 2.52
C ALA A 398 27.50 0.16 1.30
N LYS A 399 28.70 -0.38 1.48
CA LYS A 399 29.49 -0.80 0.35
C LYS A 399 28.65 -1.84 -0.36
N ALA A 400 28.05 -1.45 -1.45
CA ALA A 400 27.70 -2.37 -2.52
C ALA A 400 29.04 -2.89 -3.09
N GLU A 401 29.75 -3.68 -2.28
CA GLU A 401 30.91 -4.45 -2.75
C GLU A 401 30.35 -5.63 -3.54
N GLY A 402 30.10 -5.37 -4.79
CA GLY A 402 29.71 -6.39 -5.76
C GLY A 402 29.28 -5.81 -7.11
N ASP A 403 28.52 -4.74 -7.16
CA ASP A 403 27.92 -4.26 -8.41
C ASP A 403 28.13 -2.78 -8.76
N ALA A 404 28.87 -2.02 -7.97
CA ALA A 404 29.08 -0.58 -8.19
C ALA A 404 30.20 -0.24 -9.21
N ALA A 405 30.60 -1.18 -10.06
CA ALA A 405 31.70 -0.95 -11.02
C ALA A 405 31.26 -0.47 -12.41
N ALA A 406 29.96 -0.35 -12.68
CA ALA A 406 29.54 0.07 -14.03
C ALA A 406 28.19 0.80 -14.01
N GLY A 407 28.17 2.06 -13.73
CA GLY A 407 27.01 2.94 -13.91
C GLY A 407 26.62 3.64 -12.61
N GLY A 408 26.46 4.95 -12.66
CA GLY A 408 25.91 5.74 -11.57
C GLY A 408 24.53 5.24 -11.14
N ALA A 409 23.98 5.78 -10.05
CA ALA A 409 22.65 5.42 -9.51
C ALA A 409 21.53 5.33 -10.59
N ASP A 410 21.68 6.04 -11.70
CA ASP A 410 20.80 6.04 -12.87
C ASP A 410 20.72 4.68 -13.61
N GLY A 411 21.64 3.73 -13.38
CA GLY A 411 21.65 2.45 -14.08
C GLY A 411 20.86 1.32 -13.43
N PHE A 412 20.37 1.50 -12.19
CA PHE A 412 19.68 0.44 -11.43
C PHE A 412 18.21 0.70 -11.19
N VAL A 413 17.79 1.96 -11.02
CA VAL A 413 16.38 2.29 -10.84
C VAL A 413 15.68 2.20 -12.19
N ALA A 414 14.56 1.47 -12.23
CA ALA A 414 13.77 1.25 -13.44
C ALA A 414 14.61 0.73 -14.63
N SER A 415 15.38 -0.33 -14.42
CA SER A 415 16.09 -0.98 -15.52
C SER A 415 15.14 -1.32 -16.67
N PRO A 416 15.61 -1.38 -17.94
CA PRO A 416 14.76 -1.78 -19.06
C PRO A 416 14.06 -3.14 -18.84
N GLU A 417 14.69 -4.05 -18.11
CA GLU A 417 14.11 -5.34 -17.72
C GLU A 417 12.94 -5.15 -16.75
N HIS A 418 13.10 -4.32 -15.69
CA HIS A 418 12.06 -4.05 -14.72
C HIS A 418 10.86 -3.35 -15.35
N ILE A 419 11.09 -2.40 -16.25
CA ILE A 419 10.03 -1.71 -17.02
C ILE A 419 9.26 -2.71 -17.87
N ALA A 420 9.97 -3.54 -18.64
CA ALA A 420 9.33 -4.54 -19.53
C ALA A 420 8.53 -5.57 -18.73
N LEU A 421 9.05 -6.00 -17.57
CA LEU A 421 8.37 -6.94 -16.68
C LEU A 421 7.07 -6.32 -16.10
N GLY A 422 7.13 -5.07 -15.66
CA GLY A 422 5.96 -4.34 -15.17
C GLY A 422 4.87 -4.18 -16.24
N ILE A 423 5.23 -3.77 -17.46
CA ILE A 423 4.29 -3.65 -18.59
C ILE A 423 3.66 -5.00 -18.91
N ARG A 424 4.48 -6.06 -18.96
CA ARG A 424 3.98 -7.42 -19.19
C ARG A 424 3.00 -7.86 -18.09
N ALA A 425 3.32 -7.60 -16.83
CA ALA A 425 2.44 -7.92 -15.71
C ALA A 425 1.10 -7.17 -15.80
N GLN A 426 1.09 -5.89 -16.24
CA GLN A 426 -0.13 -5.13 -16.49
C GLN A 426 -1.03 -5.84 -17.53
N SER A 427 -0.46 -6.30 -18.65
CA SER A 427 -1.20 -7.05 -19.67
C SER A 427 -1.70 -8.40 -19.15
N GLN A 428 -0.86 -9.13 -18.44
CA GLN A 428 -1.20 -10.44 -17.86
C GLN A 428 -2.31 -10.36 -16.82
N ALA A 429 -2.39 -9.27 -16.04
CA ALA A 429 -3.42 -9.06 -15.05
C ALA A 429 -4.82 -8.90 -15.65
N MET A 430 -4.92 -8.47 -16.90
CA MET A 430 -6.22 -8.27 -17.55
C MET A 430 -7.03 -9.54 -17.55
N THR A 431 -8.33 -9.41 -17.26
CA THR A 431 -9.27 -10.53 -17.12
C THR A 431 -10.36 -10.42 -18.17
N VAL A 432 -10.43 -11.39 -19.09
CA VAL A 432 -11.52 -11.48 -20.07
C VAL A 432 -12.77 -11.99 -19.35
N LEU A 433 -13.78 -11.14 -19.19
CA LEU A 433 -15.02 -11.45 -18.48
C LEU A 433 -16.06 -12.10 -19.40
N THR A 434 -16.23 -11.56 -20.61
CA THR A 434 -17.04 -12.16 -21.69
C THR A 434 -16.34 -11.96 -23.02
N GLU A 435 -16.59 -12.89 -23.95
CA GLU A 435 -16.11 -12.82 -25.32
C GLU A 435 -17.13 -13.50 -26.23
N ARG A 436 -17.51 -12.84 -27.32
CA ARG A 436 -18.44 -13.39 -28.33
C ARG A 436 -17.71 -13.64 -29.65
N GLU A 437 -18.06 -14.74 -30.29
CA GLU A 437 -17.62 -15.10 -31.65
C GLU A 437 -16.09 -15.12 -31.85
N GLY A 438 -15.31 -15.21 -30.76
CA GLY A 438 -13.84 -15.23 -30.84
C GLY A 438 -13.25 -13.91 -31.34
N ILE A 439 -13.83 -12.78 -30.93
CA ILE A 439 -13.37 -11.44 -31.35
C ILE A 439 -11.95 -11.11 -30.87
N LEU A 440 -11.53 -11.71 -29.77
CA LEU A 440 -10.17 -11.59 -29.27
C LEU A 440 -9.33 -12.83 -29.61
N PRO A 441 -8.05 -12.70 -29.98
CA PRO A 441 -7.30 -11.45 -30.10
C PRO A 441 -7.72 -10.61 -31.30
N LEU A 442 -7.63 -9.28 -31.15
CA LEU A 442 -7.90 -8.34 -32.25
C LEU A 442 -6.88 -8.50 -33.37
N GLY A 443 -7.36 -8.45 -34.61
CA GLY A 443 -6.54 -8.62 -35.81
C GLY A 443 -5.46 -7.55 -35.99
N PRO A 444 -4.41 -7.84 -36.77
CA PRO A 444 -3.28 -6.94 -36.98
C PRO A 444 -3.61 -5.71 -37.85
N GLU A 445 -4.67 -5.76 -38.63
CA GLU A 445 -5.12 -4.67 -39.51
C GLU A 445 -6.60 -4.37 -39.22
N LEU A 446 -6.90 -3.19 -38.70
CA LEU A 446 -8.24 -2.76 -38.28
C LEU A 446 -8.47 -1.27 -38.52
N ARG A 447 -9.70 -0.91 -38.86
CA ARG A 447 -10.21 0.46 -38.73
C ARG A 447 -10.92 0.55 -37.38
N VAL A 448 -10.25 1.15 -36.40
CA VAL A 448 -10.68 1.13 -35.01
C VAL A 448 -11.04 2.52 -34.49
N HIS A 449 -12.14 2.59 -33.75
CA HIS A 449 -12.43 3.74 -32.90
C HIS A 449 -11.89 3.50 -31.49
N LEU A 450 -10.95 4.33 -31.04
CA LEU A 450 -10.44 4.30 -29.67
C LEU A 450 -11.12 5.40 -28.84
N ARG A 451 -11.64 5.04 -27.66
CA ARG A 451 -12.16 5.99 -26.68
C ARG A 451 -11.49 5.74 -25.34
N ASP A 452 -10.93 6.83 -24.77
CA ASP A 452 -10.14 6.82 -23.54
C ASP A 452 -8.90 5.90 -23.60
N LEU A 453 -8.31 5.79 -24.79
CA LEU A 453 -7.05 5.17 -25.12
C LEU A 453 -6.29 6.05 -26.11
N ALA A 454 -5.00 6.26 -25.89
CA ALA A 454 -4.18 7.11 -26.74
C ALA A 454 -4.01 6.49 -28.14
N PRO A 455 -4.24 7.22 -29.24
CA PRO A 455 -4.01 6.72 -30.59
C PRO A 455 -2.60 6.19 -30.83
N ALA A 456 -1.61 6.74 -30.12
CA ALA A 456 -0.21 6.31 -30.21
C ALA A 456 0.04 4.89 -29.69
N ALA A 457 -0.89 4.30 -28.92
CA ALA A 457 -0.81 2.92 -28.44
C ALA A 457 -1.27 1.90 -29.51
N ALA A 458 -1.92 2.35 -30.59
CA ALA A 458 -2.41 1.48 -31.64
C ALA A 458 -1.25 0.82 -32.41
N PRO A 459 -1.33 -0.49 -32.73
CA PRO A 459 -0.37 -1.17 -33.60
C PRO A 459 -0.26 -0.50 -34.98
N ALA A 460 0.89 -0.62 -35.64
CA ALA A 460 1.17 0.04 -36.91
C ALA A 460 0.16 -0.29 -38.03
N GLY A 461 -0.51 -1.46 -37.98
CA GLY A 461 -1.52 -1.87 -38.96
C GLY A 461 -2.92 -1.32 -38.65
N TRP A 462 -3.13 -0.69 -37.49
CA TRP A 462 -4.43 -0.12 -37.15
C TRP A 462 -4.59 1.28 -37.70
N GLN A 463 -5.77 1.60 -38.22
CA GLN A 463 -6.19 2.93 -38.58
C GLN A 463 -7.17 3.43 -37.55
N VAL A 464 -6.72 4.38 -36.69
CA VAL A 464 -7.60 5.04 -35.72
C VAL A 464 -8.48 6.06 -36.46
N VAL A 465 -9.79 5.85 -36.44
CA VAL A 465 -10.78 6.61 -37.20
C VAL A 465 -11.95 7.08 -36.32
N ALA A 466 -12.77 7.96 -36.87
CA ALA A 466 -14.01 8.37 -36.24
C ALA A 466 -15.01 7.19 -36.16
N PRO A 467 -15.99 7.22 -35.22
CA PRO A 467 -16.92 6.10 -35.02
C PRO A 467 -17.70 5.70 -36.27
N GLU A 468 -18.00 6.65 -37.16
CA GLU A 468 -18.74 6.41 -38.41
C GLU A 468 -17.95 5.62 -39.43
N ASP A 469 -16.65 5.61 -39.35
CA ASP A 469 -15.74 4.93 -40.29
C ASP A 469 -15.09 3.67 -39.70
N ALA A 470 -15.36 3.34 -38.43
CA ALA A 470 -14.74 2.24 -37.70
C ALA A 470 -15.47 0.91 -37.96
N GLU A 471 -14.70 -0.19 -37.97
CA GLU A 471 -15.18 -1.57 -38.01
C GLU A 471 -15.42 -2.11 -36.59
N ILE A 472 -14.70 -1.58 -35.62
CA ILE A 472 -14.73 -1.98 -34.21
C ILE A 472 -14.42 -0.78 -33.34
N ALA A 473 -14.98 -0.75 -32.14
CA ALA A 473 -14.61 0.21 -31.11
C ALA A 473 -13.90 -0.49 -29.94
N VAL A 474 -12.83 0.10 -29.45
CA VAL A 474 -12.22 -0.25 -28.16
C VAL A 474 -12.46 0.95 -27.22
N VAL A 475 -13.20 0.70 -26.17
CA VAL A 475 -13.65 1.73 -25.22
C VAL A 475 -13.11 1.38 -23.85
N ARG A 476 -12.40 2.31 -23.19
CA ARG A 476 -11.98 2.15 -21.80
C ARG A 476 -12.83 3.05 -20.90
N VAL A 477 -13.19 2.55 -19.70
CA VAL A 477 -13.90 3.31 -18.66
C VAL A 477 -13.33 2.93 -17.29
N GLY A 478 -13.33 3.89 -16.35
CA GLY A 478 -13.01 3.62 -14.95
C GLY A 478 -14.19 2.97 -14.21
N ALA A 479 -13.92 2.36 -13.06
CA ALA A 479 -14.98 1.95 -12.14
C ALA A 479 -15.81 3.17 -11.71
N PRO A 480 -17.14 3.03 -11.57
CA PRO A 480 -18.00 4.14 -11.15
C PRO A 480 -17.71 4.55 -9.70
N PHE A 481 -17.81 5.83 -9.39
CA PHE A 481 -17.73 6.36 -8.03
C PHE A 481 -18.51 7.67 -7.90
N GLU A 482 -18.77 8.07 -6.66
CA GLU A 482 -19.41 9.35 -6.34
C GLU A 482 -18.33 10.36 -5.93
N PRO A 483 -18.04 11.39 -6.73
CA PRO A 483 -17.03 12.40 -6.40
C PRO A 483 -17.39 13.14 -5.10
N ARG A 484 -16.44 13.24 -4.17
CA ARG A 484 -16.55 13.97 -2.91
C ARG A 484 -15.31 14.83 -2.72
N ASP A 485 -15.46 15.99 -2.09
CA ASP A 485 -14.37 16.98 -1.96
C ASP A 485 -14.51 17.88 -0.72
N THR A 486 -15.07 17.38 0.37
CA THR A 486 -15.22 18.12 1.63
C THR A 486 -13.94 18.10 2.46
N TYR A 487 -13.31 16.92 2.56
CA TYR A 487 -12.11 16.70 3.35
C TYR A 487 -10.85 16.59 2.47
N PHE A 488 -9.69 16.85 3.08
CA PHE A 488 -8.42 16.54 2.42
C PHE A 488 -8.34 15.02 2.16
N LEU A 489 -7.81 14.62 1.02
CA LEU A 489 -7.76 13.26 0.45
C LEU A 489 -9.10 12.69 -0.06
N GLU A 490 -10.24 13.29 0.23
CA GLU A 490 -11.55 12.72 -0.13
C GLU A 490 -11.72 12.55 -1.65
N SER A 491 -11.19 13.49 -2.44
CA SER A 491 -11.22 13.42 -3.91
C SER A 491 -10.38 12.29 -4.50
N SER A 492 -9.45 11.71 -3.72
CA SER A 492 -8.62 10.56 -4.11
C SER A 492 -9.23 9.22 -3.72
N MET A 493 -10.39 9.22 -3.02
CA MET A 493 -11.06 8.00 -2.56
C MET A 493 -12.31 7.74 -3.39
N GLU A 494 -12.27 6.71 -4.21
CA GLU A 494 -13.39 6.27 -5.04
C GLU A 494 -14.44 5.56 -4.18
N GLN A 495 -15.46 6.27 -3.73
CA GLN A 495 -16.51 5.78 -2.80
C GLN A 495 -17.89 5.78 -3.47
N GLY A 496 -18.90 5.26 -2.76
CA GLY A 496 -20.31 5.31 -3.15
C GLY A 496 -20.71 4.25 -4.16
N SER A 497 -21.68 4.55 -5.02
CA SER A 497 -22.31 3.61 -5.93
C SER A 497 -21.32 2.96 -6.90
N LEU A 498 -21.56 1.66 -7.18
CA LEU A 498 -20.84 0.88 -8.20
C LEU A 498 -21.57 0.87 -9.55
N ALA A 499 -22.69 1.57 -9.66
CA ALA A 499 -23.48 1.63 -10.90
C ALA A 499 -22.97 2.76 -11.80
N PHE A 500 -22.81 2.47 -13.08
CA PHE A 500 -22.51 3.49 -14.07
C PHE A 500 -23.65 4.48 -14.23
N ASP A 501 -23.30 5.73 -14.51
CA ASP A 501 -24.25 6.72 -14.97
C ASP A 501 -24.94 6.26 -16.27
N THR A 502 -26.23 6.57 -16.42
CA THR A 502 -27.00 6.16 -17.60
C THR A 502 -26.43 6.72 -18.90
N THR A 503 -25.81 7.89 -18.86
CA THR A 503 -25.16 8.48 -20.05
C THR A 503 -23.98 7.67 -20.54
N VAL A 504 -23.21 7.05 -19.64
CA VAL A 504 -22.10 6.14 -19.99
C VAL A 504 -22.66 4.87 -20.62
N VAL A 505 -23.67 4.27 -19.97
CA VAL A 505 -24.33 3.04 -20.46
C VAL A 505 -24.93 3.25 -21.84
N ASP A 506 -25.71 4.31 -22.02
CA ASP A 506 -26.38 4.65 -23.29
C ASP A 506 -25.37 4.97 -24.39
N GLY A 507 -24.27 5.65 -24.07
CA GLY A 507 -23.20 5.94 -25.02
C GLY A 507 -22.47 4.67 -25.51
N ILE A 508 -22.27 3.67 -24.64
CA ILE A 508 -21.68 2.37 -25.03
C ILE A 508 -22.67 1.57 -25.86
N ARG A 509 -23.95 1.54 -25.49
CA ARG A 509 -25.01 0.85 -26.25
C ARG A 509 -25.17 1.42 -27.67
N ALA A 510 -25.17 2.74 -27.78
CA ALA A 510 -25.27 3.40 -29.10
C ALA A 510 -24.08 3.07 -30.02
N LEU A 511 -22.89 2.84 -29.48
CA LEU A 511 -21.76 2.31 -30.25
C LEU A 511 -21.98 0.85 -30.62
N ALA A 512 -22.46 0.03 -29.68
CA ALA A 512 -22.67 -1.41 -29.89
C ALA A 512 -23.80 -1.71 -30.91
N GLU A 513 -24.75 -0.80 -31.11
CA GLU A 513 -25.76 -0.89 -32.18
C GLU A 513 -25.15 -0.71 -33.59
N ARG A 514 -23.98 -0.09 -33.68
CA ARG A 514 -23.33 0.27 -34.95
C ARG A 514 -22.18 -0.64 -35.33
N MET A 515 -21.42 -1.13 -34.35
CA MET A 515 -20.24 -1.93 -34.53
C MET A 515 -19.94 -2.78 -33.30
N PRO A 516 -19.15 -3.88 -33.40
CA PRO A 516 -18.64 -4.60 -32.24
C PRO A 516 -17.87 -3.66 -31.31
N VAL A 517 -18.13 -3.77 -29.99
CA VAL A 517 -17.43 -3.00 -28.96
C VAL A 517 -16.64 -3.94 -28.06
N VAL A 518 -15.35 -3.68 -27.92
CA VAL A 518 -14.52 -4.24 -26.84
C VAL A 518 -14.50 -3.22 -25.71
N LEU A 519 -15.14 -3.54 -24.60
CA LEU A 519 -15.20 -2.69 -23.42
C LEU A 519 -14.14 -3.13 -22.41
N VAL A 520 -13.22 -2.23 -22.08
CA VAL A 520 -12.23 -2.39 -21.01
C VAL A 520 -12.67 -1.57 -19.82
N VAL A 521 -12.78 -2.20 -18.64
CA VAL A 521 -13.18 -1.52 -17.39
C VAL A 521 -12.02 -1.57 -16.43
N THR A 522 -11.51 -0.41 -16.00
CA THR A 522 -10.51 -0.35 -14.95
C THR A 522 -11.18 -0.60 -13.60
N LEU A 523 -10.90 -1.77 -13.03
CA LEU A 523 -11.53 -2.28 -11.81
C LEU A 523 -10.65 -1.95 -10.57
N SER A 524 -10.58 -0.67 -10.21
CA SER A 524 -10.02 -0.25 -8.91
C SER A 524 -10.83 -0.81 -7.74
N ARG A 525 -12.11 -1.07 -8.00
CA ARG A 525 -13.10 -1.78 -7.18
C ARG A 525 -14.15 -2.41 -8.10
N PRO A 526 -15.04 -3.30 -7.62
CA PRO A 526 -16.12 -3.86 -8.43
C PRO A 526 -16.98 -2.81 -9.12
N ALA A 527 -17.62 -3.20 -10.21
CA ALA A 527 -18.58 -2.39 -10.95
C ALA A 527 -19.83 -3.20 -11.31
N ILE A 528 -21.00 -2.55 -11.39
CA ILE A 528 -22.24 -3.17 -11.86
C ILE A 528 -22.24 -3.18 -13.40
N LEU A 529 -21.84 -4.31 -13.97
CA LEU A 529 -21.67 -4.47 -15.42
C LEU A 529 -22.87 -5.12 -16.10
N THR A 530 -23.91 -5.51 -15.36
CA THR A 530 -25.15 -6.14 -15.86
C THR A 530 -25.76 -5.40 -17.06
N PRO A 531 -25.82 -4.04 -17.10
CA PRO A 531 -26.39 -3.32 -18.24
C PRO A 531 -25.59 -3.46 -19.54
N LEU A 532 -24.32 -3.88 -19.47
CA LEU A 532 -23.36 -3.87 -20.58
C LEU A 532 -22.87 -5.25 -21.00
N ALA A 533 -22.86 -6.22 -20.08
CA ALA A 533 -22.27 -7.55 -20.30
C ALA A 533 -22.84 -8.28 -21.52
N ASP A 534 -24.14 -8.14 -21.78
CA ASP A 534 -24.83 -8.73 -22.93
C ASP A 534 -24.87 -7.82 -24.16
N THR A 535 -24.33 -6.61 -24.07
CA THR A 535 -24.38 -5.63 -25.16
C THR A 535 -23.09 -5.60 -25.96
N VAL A 536 -21.93 -5.77 -25.30
CA VAL A 536 -20.61 -5.63 -25.93
C VAL A 536 -20.12 -6.95 -26.51
N ALA A 537 -19.22 -6.87 -27.49
CA ALA A 537 -18.63 -8.05 -28.14
C ALA A 537 -17.58 -8.72 -27.25
N ALA A 538 -16.84 -7.95 -26.47
CA ALA A 538 -15.99 -8.44 -25.39
C ALA A 538 -16.00 -7.47 -24.22
N LEU A 539 -15.94 -8.02 -22.99
CA LEU A 539 -15.83 -7.27 -21.74
C LEU A 539 -14.55 -7.73 -21.03
N VAL A 540 -13.69 -6.78 -20.70
CA VAL A 540 -12.36 -7.06 -20.12
C VAL A 540 -12.15 -6.17 -18.91
N GLY A 541 -11.76 -6.75 -17.78
CA GLY A 541 -11.30 -6.02 -16.60
C GLY A 541 -9.81 -5.72 -16.69
N ASP A 542 -9.41 -4.50 -16.35
CA ASP A 542 -8.01 -4.14 -16.11
C ASP A 542 -7.82 -3.67 -14.66
N PHE A 543 -6.61 -3.79 -14.14
CA PHE A 543 -6.28 -3.50 -12.75
C PHE A 543 -5.11 -2.50 -12.64
N GLY A 544 -5.17 -1.43 -13.42
CA GLY A 544 -4.10 -0.44 -13.52
C GLY A 544 -3.11 -0.81 -14.61
N ALA A 545 -3.44 -0.47 -15.87
CA ALA A 545 -2.61 -0.75 -17.02
C ALA A 545 -2.45 0.49 -17.92
N GLY A 546 -1.25 0.69 -18.45
CA GLY A 546 -1.01 1.66 -19.51
C GLY A 546 -1.66 1.24 -20.83
N ASP A 547 -1.95 2.20 -21.71
CA ASP A 547 -2.64 1.94 -22.97
C ASP A 547 -1.92 0.91 -23.84
N ALA A 548 -0.58 0.94 -23.86
CA ALA A 548 0.21 -0.06 -24.59
C ALA A 548 0.02 -1.48 -24.03
N ALA A 549 -0.06 -1.62 -22.70
CA ALA A 549 -0.30 -2.91 -22.05
C ALA A 549 -1.71 -3.43 -22.32
N VAL A 550 -2.71 -2.53 -22.34
CA VAL A 550 -4.09 -2.87 -22.72
C VAL A 550 -4.13 -3.40 -24.15
N ILE A 551 -3.53 -2.67 -25.10
CA ILE A 551 -3.51 -3.08 -26.50
C ILE A 551 -2.75 -4.40 -26.69
N ALA A 552 -1.60 -4.60 -26.03
CA ALA A 552 -0.84 -5.84 -26.08
C ALA A 552 -1.67 -7.07 -25.63
N ALA A 553 -2.50 -6.90 -24.59
CA ALA A 553 -3.41 -7.95 -24.13
C ALA A 553 -4.55 -8.22 -25.14
N LEU A 554 -5.15 -7.15 -25.68
CA LEU A 554 -6.27 -7.29 -26.64
C LEU A 554 -5.83 -7.87 -28.00
N THR A 555 -4.59 -7.63 -28.42
CA THR A 555 -4.01 -8.17 -29.66
C THR A 555 -3.39 -9.56 -29.48
N GLY A 556 -3.28 -10.04 -28.23
CA GLY A 556 -2.64 -11.33 -27.92
C GLY A 556 -1.11 -11.31 -28.02
N GLU A 557 -0.48 -10.14 -28.10
CA GLU A 557 0.97 -10.01 -27.96
C GLU A 557 1.43 -10.49 -26.58
N VAL A 558 0.64 -10.18 -25.54
CA VAL A 558 0.75 -10.76 -24.22
C VAL A 558 -0.59 -11.40 -23.86
N GLU A 559 -0.58 -12.68 -23.53
CA GLU A 559 -1.79 -13.41 -23.14
C GLU A 559 -2.32 -12.89 -21.80
N PRO A 560 -3.59 -12.40 -21.72
CA PRO A 560 -4.24 -12.05 -20.46
C PRO A 560 -4.62 -13.34 -19.71
N VAL A 561 -4.01 -13.56 -18.56
CA VAL A 561 -4.20 -14.74 -17.71
C VAL A 561 -4.99 -14.45 -16.44
N GLY A 562 -5.31 -13.17 -16.21
CA GLY A 562 -6.00 -12.71 -15.01
C GLY A 562 -7.33 -13.42 -14.75
N ARG A 563 -7.62 -13.62 -13.47
CA ARG A 563 -8.92 -14.08 -12.94
C ARG A 563 -9.41 -13.07 -11.92
N LEU A 564 -10.73 -12.89 -11.81
CA LEU A 564 -11.29 -11.92 -10.86
C LEU A 564 -10.81 -12.19 -9.43
N PRO A 565 -10.14 -11.24 -8.79
CA PRO A 565 -9.67 -11.36 -7.42
C PRO A 565 -10.76 -11.03 -6.38
N PHE A 566 -11.93 -10.60 -6.85
CA PHE A 566 -13.17 -10.37 -6.12
C PHE A 566 -14.35 -10.71 -7.05
N GLU A 567 -15.55 -10.80 -6.52
CA GLU A 567 -16.76 -10.97 -7.35
C GLU A 567 -17.24 -9.65 -7.95
N LEU A 568 -17.94 -9.71 -9.09
CA LEU A 568 -18.65 -8.56 -9.65
C LEU A 568 -20.16 -8.71 -9.37
N PRO A 569 -20.71 -7.86 -8.51
CA PRO A 569 -22.13 -7.91 -8.15
C PRO A 569 -23.04 -7.66 -9.34
N ARG A 570 -24.20 -8.28 -9.35
CA ARG A 570 -25.20 -8.06 -10.40
C ARG A 570 -25.96 -6.75 -10.25
N SER A 571 -26.10 -6.24 -9.02
CA SER A 571 -26.85 -5.00 -8.74
C SER A 571 -26.41 -4.36 -7.42
N MET A 572 -26.68 -3.07 -7.27
CA MET A 572 -26.50 -2.37 -6.00
C MET A 572 -27.40 -2.94 -4.88
N ASP A 573 -28.53 -3.53 -5.21
CA ASP A 573 -29.38 -4.19 -4.20
C ASP A 573 -28.74 -5.46 -3.66
N ALA A 574 -28.04 -6.24 -4.48
CA ALA A 574 -27.23 -7.37 -4.02
C ALA A 574 -26.10 -6.91 -3.09
N VAL A 575 -25.39 -5.84 -3.45
CA VAL A 575 -24.33 -5.24 -2.62
C VAL A 575 -24.87 -4.79 -1.26
N ARG A 576 -26.03 -4.13 -1.23
CA ARG A 576 -26.63 -3.67 0.05
C ARG A 576 -27.07 -4.79 0.98
N ARG A 577 -27.30 -5.99 0.44
CA ARG A 577 -27.70 -7.17 1.24
C ARG A 577 -26.51 -8.03 1.67
N SER A 578 -25.34 -7.86 1.04
CA SER A 578 -24.15 -8.60 1.42
C SER A 578 -23.56 -8.11 2.74
N SER A 579 -22.88 -9.01 3.42
CA SER A 579 -22.17 -8.75 4.68
C SER A 579 -20.78 -8.23 4.37
N PRO A 580 -20.38 -7.04 4.83
CA PRO A 580 -19.10 -6.42 4.44
C PRO A 580 -17.87 -7.20 4.93
N ASP A 581 -18.01 -8.09 5.89
CA ASP A 581 -16.93 -8.92 6.42
C ASP A 581 -16.81 -10.30 5.76
N VAL A 582 -17.72 -10.66 4.85
CA VAL A 582 -17.75 -11.98 4.22
C VAL A 582 -17.19 -11.90 2.80
N PRO A 583 -16.14 -12.63 2.48
CA PRO A 583 -15.62 -12.69 1.11
C PRO A 583 -16.69 -13.23 0.15
N SER A 584 -16.95 -12.50 -0.94
CA SER A 584 -17.83 -12.95 -2.03
C SER A 584 -19.26 -13.33 -1.57
N ASP A 585 -19.95 -12.42 -0.85
CA ASP A 585 -21.27 -12.63 -0.23
C ASP A 585 -22.43 -12.05 -1.05
N THR A 586 -22.21 -11.52 -2.26
CA THR A 586 -23.34 -10.98 -3.03
C THR A 586 -24.18 -12.10 -3.64
N GLU A 587 -25.51 -11.99 -3.50
CA GLU A 587 -26.44 -12.97 -4.06
C GLU A 587 -26.37 -12.97 -5.59
N ASP A 588 -26.18 -14.14 -6.22
CA ASP A 588 -26.12 -14.34 -7.68
C ASP A 588 -25.20 -13.32 -8.38
N PRO A 589 -23.89 -13.32 -8.11
CA PRO A 589 -22.98 -12.36 -8.71
C PRO A 589 -23.00 -12.50 -10.24
N LEU A 590 -22.79 -11.40 -10.96
CA LEU A 590 -22.66 -11.42 -12.42
C LEU A 590 -21.46 -12.27 -12.84
N PHE A 591 -20.35 -12.10 -12.13
CA PHE A 591 -19.16 -12.94 -12.26
C PHE A 591 -18.61 -13.27 -10.88
N PRO A 592 -18.44 -14.54 -10.54
CA PRO A 592 -17.90 -14.95 -9.24
C PRO A 592 -16.38 -14.71 -9.17
N ILE A 593 -15.85 -14.70 -7.94
CA ILE A 593 -14.40 -14.71 -7.71
C ILE A 593 -13.73 -15.86 -8.48
N GLY A 594 -12.53 -15.64 -9.01
CA GLY A 594 -11.80 -16.61 -9.85
C GLY A 594 -12.32 -16.73 -11.27
N TRP A 595 -13.33 -15.96 -11.70
CA TRP A 595 -13.87 -15.99 -13.04
C TRP A 595 -12.88 -15.50 -14.09
N SER A 596 -12.85 -16.18 -15.22
CA SER A 596 -12.31 -15.74 -16.50
C SER A 596 -12.97 -16.53 -17.62
N ALA A 597 -13.38 -15.87 -18.70
CA ALA A 597 -13.96 -16.54 -19.86
C ALA A 597 -12.96 -17.46 -20.61
N ARG A 598 -11.65 -17.23 -20.42
CA ARG A 598 -10.56 -17.99 -21.06
C ARG A 598 -9.99 -19.13 -20.23
N GLY A 599 -10.37 -19.24 -18.98
CA GLY A 599 -9.96 -20.34 -18.12
C GLY A 599 -11.18 -21.04 -17.54
N GLY A 600 -11.38 -22.32 -17.85
CA GLY A 600 -12.48 -23.10 -17.29
C GLY A 600 -12.60 -22.87 -15.77
N SER A 601 -13.83 -22.92 -15.26
CA SER A 601 -14.11 -22.75 -13.83
C SER A 601 -13.14 -23.57 -12.97
N VAL A 602 -12.44 -22.92 -12.05
CA VAL A 602 -11.80 -23.64 -10.94
C VAL A 602 -12.95 -24.29 -10.17
N ARG A 603 -13.07 -25.61 -10.28
CA ARG A 603 -13.98 -26.35 -9.40
C ARG A 603 -13.44 -26.17 -7.97
N SER A 604 -14.26 -25.59 -7.11
CA SER A 604 -14.08 -25.48 -5.67
C SER A 604 -13.70 -26.81 -5.03
#